data_8de63f70c2d16ee321a3d5438b951cc3
#
_entry.id   8de63f70c2d16ee321a3d5438b951cc3
#
_cell.length_a   1.000
_cell.length_b   1.000
_cell.length_c   1.000
_cell.angle_alpha   90.00
_cell.angle_beta   90.00
_cell.angle_gamma   90.00
#
_symmetry.space_group_name_H-M   'P 1'
#
loop_
_entity.id
_entity.type
_entity.pdbx_description
1 polymer ?
#
loop_
_entity_poly.entity_id
_entity_poly.type
_entity_poly.pdbx_seq_one_letter_code
_entity_poly.pdbx_strand_id
1 'polypeptide(L)'
;LPSRAPVRLEAQTVVNGCWSVDFMGDALMHGQRFRTFNVLDDFSREVLAVEVDTNLPAARIIRVLDRIAAWRGYPTKMRMDNGPAFVSTQLVGWALQHGIDLEFTQPGKPTQNSYVERFNRTFREEVLNFYVFSRLSEVRTIVDAWVQEYNEQRPHESLGNLTPEEFALKHAGGSCLALH
;
A
#
# COMPACT_ATOMS: atom_id res chain seq x y z
N LEU A 1 30.30 -20.96 2.28
CA LEU A 1 28.87 -20.97 1.95
C LEU A 1 28.62 -19.95 0.84
N PRO A 2 28.02 -20.31 -0.30
CA PRO A 2 27.76 -19.36 -1.36
C PRO A 2 26.75 -18.30 -0.87
N SER A 3 27.12 -17.02 -0.97
CA SER A 3 26.22 -15.91 -0.71
C SER A 3 25.11 -15.96 -1.75
N ARG A 4 23.88 -16.26 -1.32
CA ARG A 4 22.71 -16.10 -2.18
C ARG A 4 22.61 -14.64 -2.59
N ALA A 5 22.66 -14.39 -3.90
CA ALA A 5 22.39 -13.07 -4.44
C ALA A 5 21.05 -12.54 -3.89
N PRO A 6 20.95 -11.24 -3.60
CA PRO A 6 19.68 -10.66 -3.15
C PRO A 6 18.60 -10.94 -4.20
N VAL A 7 17.50 -11.54 -3.76
CA VAL A 7 16.33 -11.76 -4.62
C VAL A 7 15.82 -10.37 -4.98
N ARG A 8 16.04 -9.94 -6.21
CA ARG A 8 15.44 -8.71 -6.72
C ARG A 8 13.94 -8.88 -6.74
N LEU A 9 13.22 -7.86 -6.27
CA LEU A 9 11.78 -7.78 -6.44
C LEU A 9 11.48 -7.88 -7.94
N GLU A 10 10.57 -8.77 -8.30
CA GLU A 10 10.06 -8.85 -9.66
C GLU A 10 9.37 -7.53 -10.00
N ALA A 11 9.85 -6.84 -11.03
CA ALA A 11 9.25 -5.60 -11.47
C ALA A 11 7.85 -5.86 -12.01
N GLN A 12 6.86 -5.16 -11.49
CA GLN A 12 5.50 -5.25 -11.99
C GLN A 12 5.38 -4.55 -13.35
N THR A 13 4.56 -5.08 -14.22
CA THR A 13 4.40 -4.60 -15.61
C THR A 13 3.02 -4.01 -15.88
N VAL A 14 2.09 -4.19 -14.97
CA VAL A 14 0.70 -3.73 -15.10
C VAL A 14 0.16 -3.20 -13.77
N VAL A 15 -0.79 -2.28 -13.87
CA VAL A 15 -1.60 -1.83 -12.74
C VAL A 15 -2.33 -3.03 -12.14
N ASN A 16 -2.44 -3.09 -10.82
CA ASN A 16 -3.01 -4.21 -10.08
C ASN A 16 -2.26 -5.55 -10.21
N GLY A 17 -1.05 -5.55 -10.72
CA GLY A 17 -0.21 -6.77 -10.71
C GLY A 17 0.16 -7.20 -9.30
N CYS A 18 0.53 -6.24 -8.46
CA CYS A 18 0.83 -6.48 -7.04
C CYS A 18 0.48 -5.25 -6.21
N TRP A 19 -0.25 -5.46 -5.12
CA TRP A 19 -0.39 -4.46 -4.06
C TRP A 19 0.54 -4.80 -2.90
N SER A 20 1.33 -3.84 -2.47
CA SER A 20 2.12 -3.95 -1.23
C SER A 20 1.34 -3.31 -0.10
N VAL A 21 1.26 -3.99 1.03
CA VAL A 21 0.52 -3.53 2.20
C VAL A 21 1.39 -3.59 3.45
N ASP A 22 1.17 -2.65 4.36
CA ASP A 22 1.87 -2.61 5.64
C ASP A 22 1.11 -1.79 6.67
N PHE A 23 1.47 -1.98 7.94
CA PHE A 23 0.97 -1.19 9.06
C PHE A 23 2.04 -0.23 9.56
N MET A 24 1.59 0.93 10.00
CA MET A 24 2.38 1.84 10.81
C MET A 24 1.66 2.18 12.11
N GLY A 25 2.39 2.65 13.10
CA GLY A 25 1.83 3.08 14.38
C GLY A 25 2.36 4.43 14.79
N ASP A 26 1.52 5.20 15.48
CA ASP A 26 1.87 6.46 16.13
C ASP A 26 0.93 6.71 17.30
N ALA A 27 1.02 7.88 17.93
CA ALA A 27 0.19 8.27 19.05
C ALA A 27 -0.30 9.71 18.92
N LEU A 28 -1.51 9.98 19.42
CA LEU A 28 -2.02 11.31 19.61
C LEU A 28 -1.26 12.03 20.76
N MET A 29 -1.35 13.33 20.82
CA MET A 29 -0.61 14.15 21.79
C MET A 29 -0.86 13.77 23.26
N HIS A 30 -2.04 13.21 23.58
CA HIS A 30 -2.39 12.73 24.92
C HIS A 30 -2.08 11.25 25.16
N GLY A 31 -1.36 10.60 24.22
CA GLY A 31 -0.84 9.24 24.37
C GLY A 31 -1.70 8.13 23.78
N GLN A 32 -2.92 8.40 23.32
CA GLN A 32 -3.73 7.37 22.65
C GLN A 32 -3.04 6.89 21.37
N ARG A 33 -2.77 5.59 21.28
CA ARG A 33 -2.13 5.01 20.11
C ARG A 33 -3.14 4.81 18.99
N PHE A 34 -2.65 4.96 17.77
CA PHE A 34 -3.39 4.63 16.56
C PHE A 34 -2.50 3.91 15.56
N ARG A 35 -3.12 3.30 14.57
CA ARG A 35 -2.44 2.58 13.48
C ARG A 35 -2.91 3.10 12.14
N THR A 36 -2.07 2.94 11.14
CA THR A 36 -2.44 3.10 9.73
C THR A 36 -2.25 1.78 9.00
N PHE A 37 -3.16 1.48 8.08
CA PHE A 37 -3.03 0.40 7.12
C PHE A 37 -2.84 1.00 5.74
N ASN A 38 -1.67 0.78 5.17
CA ASN A 38 -1.22 1.41 3.93
C ASN A 38 -1.26 0.40 2.80
N VAL A 39 -1.86 0.78 1.68
CA VAL A 39 -1.95 -0.04 0.47
C VAL A 39 -1.40 0.74 -0.71
N LEU A 40 -0.45 0.15 -1.42
CA LEU A 40 0.26 0.76 -2.54
C LEU A 40 0.19 -0.17 -3.77
N ASP A 41 -0.05 0.38 -4.95
CA ASP A 41 0.16 -0.34 -6.20
C ASP A 41 1.65 -0.30 -6.58
N ASP A 42 2.27 -1.46 -6.71
CA ASP A 42 3.72 -1.56 -6.95
C ASP A 42 4.14 -1.09 -8.35
N PHE A 43 3.23 -1.12 -9.32
CA PHE A 43 3.53 -0.66 -10.67
C PHE A 43 3.44 0.85 -10.82
N SER A 44 2.29 1.43 -10.44
CA SER A 44 2.04 2.87 -10.58
C SER A 44 2.57 3.71 -9.42
N ARG A 45 2.91 3.08 -8.29
CA ARG A 45 3.24 3.74 -7.02
C ARG A 45 2.07 4.52 -6.41
N GLU A 46 0.86 4.37 -6.95
CA GLU A 46 -0.32 4.98 -6.35
C GLU A 46 -0.55 4.46 -4.93
N VAL A 47 -0.84 5.39 -4.04
CA VAL A 47 -1.36 5.06 -2.71
C VAL A 47 -2.85 4.81 -2.85
N LEU A 48 -3.28 3.58 -2.62
CA LEU A 48 -4.67 3.16 -2.80
C LEU A 48 -5.51 3.40 -1.55
N ALA A 49 -4.89 3.30 -0.38
CA ALA A 49 -5.51 3.64 0.90
C ALA A 49 -4.45 3.87 1.98
N VAL A 50 -4.77 4.75 2.90
CA VAL A 50 -4.16 4.86 4.23
C VAL A 50 -5.31 4.92 5.23
N GLU A 51 -5.70 3.77 5.76
CA GLU A 51 -6.78 3.65 6.74
C GLU A 51 -6.24 3.94 8.14
N VAL A 52 -6.90 4.83 8.87
CA VAL A 52 -6.46 5.28 10.21
C VAL A 52 -7.50 4.90 11.24
N ASP A 53 -7.11 4.10 12.24
CA ASP A 53 -7.94 3.82 13.41
C ASP A 53 -7.08 3.39 14.61
N THR A 54 -7.69 3.31 15.78
CA THR A 54 -7.04 2.77 16.98
C THR A 54 -6.86 1.26 16.90
N ASN A 55 -7.76 0.57 16.20
CA ASN A 55 -7.73 -0.86 15.98
C ASN A 55 -8.11 -1.20 14.53
N LEU A 56 -7.31 -2.05 13.89
CA LEU A 56 -7.50 -2.47 12.51
C LEU A 56 -7.51 -4.01 12.43
N PRO A 57 -8.62 -4.66 12.82
CA PRO A 57 -8.76 -6.10 12.75
C PRO A 57 -8.89 -6.58 11.28
N ALA A 58 -8.72 -7.88 11.06
CA ALA A 58 -8.78 -8.48 9.72
C ALA A 58 -10.06 -8.13 8.95
N ALA A 59 -11.21 -8.12 9.61
CA ALA A 59 -12.49 -7.74 8.98
C ALA A 59 -12.48 -6.29 8.46
N ARG A 60 -11.83 -5.37 9.18
CA ARG A 60 -11.68 -3.97 8.74
C ARG A 60 -10.74 -3.85 7.55
N ILE A 61 -9.63 -4.58 7.55
CA ILE A 61 -8.68 -4.65 6.44
C ILE A 61 -9.37 -5.15 5.18
N ILE A 62 -10.14 -6.22 5.28
CA ILE A 62 -10.91 -6.78 4.16
C ILE A 62 -11.88 -5.74 3.59
N ARG A 63 -12.60 -4.99 4.44
CA ARG A 63 -13.49 -3.92 3.97
C ARG A 63 -12.75 -2.82 3.23
N VAL A 64 -11.55 -2.45 3.66
CA VAL A 64 -10.71 -1.47 2.96
C VAL A 64 -10.30 -2.00 1.59
N LEU A 65 -9.84 -3.24 1.52
CA LEU A 65 -9.43 -3.89 0.26
C LEU A 65 -10.60 -4.04 -0.71
N ASP A 66 -11.77 -4.45 -0.24
CA ASP A 66 -12.99 -4.53 -1.07
C ASP A 66 -13.43 -3.15 -1.58
N ARG A 67 -13.31 -2.11 -0.77
CA ARG A 67 -13.61 -0.73 -1.16
C ARG A 67 -12.67 -0.26 -2.29
N ILE A 68 -11.39 -0.57 -2.20
CA ILE A 68 -10.43 -0.29 -3.28
C ILE A 68 -10.81 -1.07 -4.54
N ALA A 69 -11.08 -2.36 -4.40
CA ALA A 69 -11.43 -3.22 -5.53
C ALA A 69 -12.72 -2.83 -6.23
N ALA A 70 -13.66 -2.20 -5.52
CA ALA A 70 -14.94 -1.76 -6.09
C ALA A 70 -14.77 -0.75 -7.23
N TRP A 71 -13.72 0.08 -7.20
CA TRP A 71 -13.46 1.07 -8.26
C TRP A 71 -12.27 0.72 -9.15
N ARG A 72 -11.42 -0.21 -8.73
CA ARG A 72 -10.14 -0.52 -9.38
C ARG A 72 -10.01 -1.97 -9.83
N GLY A 73 -10.79 -2.88 -9.27
CA GLY A 73 -10.61 -4.33 -9.39
C GLY A 73 -9.62 -4.89 -8.39
N TYR A 74 -9.58 -6.21 -8.28
CA TYR A 74 -8.70 -6.92 -7.37
C TYR A 74 -7.30 -7.08 -7.95
N PRO A 75 -6.26 -7.11 -7.10
CA PRO A 75 -4.91 -7.36 -7.57
C PRO A 75 -4.70 -8.85 -7.89
N THR A 76 -3.71 -9.14 -8.72
CA THR A 76 -3.26 -10.52 -8.95
C THR A 76 -2.54 -11.06 -7.72
N LYS A 77 -1.76 -10.22 -7.04
CA LYS A 77 -0.92 -10.56 -5.91
C LYS A 77 -0.99 -9.49 -4.83
N MET A 78 -0.87 -9.88 -3.58
CA MET A 78 -0.62 -8.96 -2.46
C MET A 78 0.65 -9.37 -1.73
N ARG A 79 1.51 -8.40 -1.48
CA ARG A 79 2.75 -8.60 -0.71
C ARG A 79 2.62 -7.96 0.66
N MET A 80 2.99 -8.70 1.70
CA MET A 80 2.83 -8.31 3.10
C MET A 80 3.88 -8.99 3.98
N ASP A 81 4.06 -8.49 5.19
CA ASP A 81 4.86 -9.17 6.18
C ASP A 81 4.08 -10.33 6.86
N ASN A 82 4.76 -11.11 7.71
CA ASN A 82 4.16 -12.19 8.48
C ASN A 82 3.48 -11.71 9.77
N GLY A 83 3.03 -10.46 9.83
CA GLY A 83 2.34 -9.93 11.00
C GLY A 83 1.03 -10.68 11.30
N PRO A 84 0.61 -10.76 12.59
CA PRO A 84 -0.58 -11.54 13.00
C PRO A 84 -1.86 -11.14 12.27
N ALA A 85 -2.02 -9.88 11.91
CA ALA A 85 -3.18 -9.38 11.19
C ALA A 85 -3.26 -9.93 9.75
N PHE A 86 -2.12 -10.24 9.13
CA PHE A 86 -2.06 -10.74 7.76
C PHE A 86 -2.12 -12.26 7.66
N VAL A 87 -1.72 -12.98 8.72
CA VAL A 87 -1.78 -14.45 8.76
C VAL A 87 -3.13 -14.95 9.28
N SER A 88 -4.15 -14.11 9.31
CA SER A 88 -5.47 -14.50 9.77
C SER A 88 -6.19 -15.41 8.77
N THR A 89 -6.95 -16.37 9.28
CA THR A 89 -7.79 -17.27 8.47
C THR A 89 -8.76 -16.48 7.60
N GLN A 90 -9.29 -15.35 8.10
CA GLN A 90 -10.21 -14.48 7.36
C GLN A 90 -9.57 -13.88 6.12
N LEU A 91 -8.36 -13.33 6.24
CA LEU A 91 -7.67 -12.71 5.12
C LEU A 91 -7.24 -13.74 4.09
N VAL A 92 -6.71 -14.88 4.53
CA VAL A 92 -6.33 -15.98 3.63
C VAL A 92 -7.57 -16.52 2.87
N GLY A 93 -8.69 -16.70 3.54
CA GLY A 93 -9.95 -17.11 2.91
C GLY A 93 -10.47 -16.09 1.90
N TRP A 94 -10.41 -14.81 2.24
CA TRP A 94 -10.78 -13.72 1.34
C TRP A 94 -9.91 -13.69 0.08
N ALA A 95 -8.60 -13.86 0.23
CA ALA A 95 -7.67 -13.91 -0.90
C ALA A 95 -7.94 -15.10 -1.82
N LEU A 96 -8.19 -16.28 -1.26
CA LEU A 96 -8.58 -17.47 -2.03
C LEU A 96 -9.87 -17.23 -2.81
N GLN A 97 -10.87 -16.62 -2.18
CA GLN A 97 -12.15 -16.32 -2.81
C GLN A 97 -12.01 -15.41 -4.03
N HIS A 98 -11.07 -14.48 -4.00
CA HIS A 98 -10.84 -13.50 -5.07
C HIS A 98 -9.68 -13.85 -6.01
N GLY A 99 -9.08 -15.04 -5.86
CA GLY A 99 -7.98 -15.47 -6.71
C GLY A 99 -6.70 -14.65 -6.54
N ILE A 100 -6.46 -14.14 -5.33
CA ILE A 100 -5.30 -13.30 -5.01
C ILE A 100 -4.20 -14.15 -4.40
N ASP A 101 -2.99 -14.10 -4.98
CA ASP A 101 -1.81 -14.73 -4.40
C ASP A 101 -1.26 -13.87 -3.24
N LEU A 102 -1.17 -14.45 -2.06
CA LEU A 102 -0.54 -13.80 -0.92
C LEU A 102 0.94 -14.15 -0.89
N GLU A 103 1.79 -13.12 -0.96
CA GLU A 103 3.24 -13.25 -0.88
C GLU A 103 3.73 -12.65 0.44
N PHE A 104 4.15 -13.52 1.36
CA PHE A 104 4.67 -13.10 2.66
C PHE A 104 6.17 -12.87 2.58
N THR A 105 6.60 -11.67 3.01
CA THR A 105 8.02 -11.35 3.09
C THR A 105 8.66 -12.02 4.30
N GLN A 106 9.91 -12.44 4.15
CA GLN A 106 10.64 -13.10 5.24
C GLN A 106 11.16 -12.07 6.24
N PRO A 107 11.13 -12.36 7.55
CA PRO A 107 11.74 -11.51 8.56
C PRO A 107 13.22 -11.22 8.25
N GLY A 108 13.65 -9.96 8.44
CA GLY A 108 15.04 -9.55 8.22
C GLY A 108 15.46 -9.41 6.75
N LYS A 109 14.54 -9.45 5.81
CA LYS A 109 14.82 -9.19 4.39
C LYS A 109 14.06 -7.92 3.90
N PRO A 110 14.57 -6.73 4.22
CA PRO A 110 13.88 -5.46 3.94
C PRO A 110 13.66 -5.19 2.45
N THR A 111 14.44 -5.79 1.56
CA THR A 111 14.30 -5.60 0.11
C THR A 111 13.04 -6.26 -0.47
N GLN A 112 12.40 -7.18 0.25
CA GLN A 112 11.23 -7.93 -0.24
C GLN A 112 9.93 -7.10 -0.25
N ASN A 113 9.86 -5.98 0.48
CA ASN A 113 8.69 -5.09 0.49
C ASN A 113 9.08 -3.61 0.33
N SER A 114 10.09 -3.37 -0.49
CA SER A 114 10.77 -2.08 -0.59
C SER A 114 9.88 -0.91 -1.05
N TYR A 115 8.84 -1.16 -1.85
CA TYR A 115 7.97 -0.11 -2.35
C TYR A 115 7.13 0.52 -1.23
N VAL A 116 6.44 -0.30 -0.47
CA VAL A 116 5.65 0.20 0.67
C VAL A 116 6.55 0.72 1.79
N GLU A 117 7.72 0.14 2.01
CA GLU A 117 8.68 0.63 3.00
C GLU A 117 9.21 2.03 2.65
N ARG A 118 9.49 2.29 1.38
CA ARG A 118 9.88 3.63 0.91
C ARG A 118 8.75 4.63 1.10
N PHE A 119 7.52 4.24 0.74
CA PHE A 119 6.33 5.04 1.00
C PHE A 119 6.17 5.33 2.49
N ASN A 120 6.27 4.32 3.34
CA ASN A 120 6.14 4.46 4.79
C ASN A 120 7.16 5.45 5.36
N ARG A 121 8.39 5.44 4.87
CA ARG A 121 9.42 6.39 5.28
C ARG A 121 9.02 7.82 4.95
N THR A 122 8.60 8.08 3.73
CA THR A 122 8.15 9.39 3.29
C THR A 122 6.93 9.86 4.09
N PHE A 123 5.95 8.98 4.28
CA PHE A 123 4.75 9.26 5.06
C PHE A 123 5.07 9.57 6.54
N ARG A 124 6.00 8.83 7.13
CA ARG A 124 6.45 9.10 8.49
C ARG A 124 7.10 10.47 8.62
N GLU A 125 8.01 10.80 7.70
CA GLU A 125 8.74 12.06 7.74
C GLU A 125 7.84 13.28 7.47
N GLU A 126 6.95 13.17 6.50
CA GLU A 126 6.13 14.29 6.04
C GLU A 126 4.80 14.45 6.79
N VAL A 127 4.29 13.40 7.41
CA VAL A 127 3.00 13.41 8.10
C VAL A 127 3.12 13.07 9.58
N LEU A 128 3.51 11.84 9.90
CA LEU A 128 3.44 11.36 11.28
C LEU A 128 4.42 12.08 12.22
N ASN A 129 5.63 12.38 11.76
CA ASN A 129 6.63 13.11 12.55
C ASN A 129 6.51 14.65 12.41
N PHE A 130 5.82 15.09 11.37
CA PHE A 130 5.70 16.54 11.08
C PHE A 130 4.61 17.22 11.90
N TYR A 131 3.50 16.53 12.17
CA TYR A 131 2.36 17.06 12.89
C TYR A 131 2.27 16.49 14.30
N VAL A 132 1.68 17.28 15.22
CA VAL A 132 1.20 16.81 16.52
C VAL A 132 -0.32 16.74 16.45
N PHE A 133 -0.87 15.55 16.56
CA PHE A 133 -2.29 15.30 16.38
C PHE A 133 -3.03 15.27 17.72
N SER A 134 -4.15 15.99 17.82
CA SER A 134 -5.01 15.99 19.00
C SER A 134 -6.11 14.92 18.97
N ARG A 135 -6.56 14.51 17.77
CA ARG A 135 -7.65 13.53 17.57
C ARG A 135 -7.53 12.79 16.24
N LEU A 136 -8.18 11.63 16.14
CA LEU A 136 -8.15 10.82 14.93
C LEU A 136 -8.76 11.50 13.69
N SER A 137 -9.80 12.31 13.87
CA SER A 137 -10.41 13.05 12.76
C SER A 137 -9.43 14.02 12.09
N GLU A 138 -8.55 14.63 12.87
CA GLU A 138 -7.47 15.49 12.37
C GLU A 138 -6.44 14.69 11.58
N VAL A 139 -6.04 13.52 12.09
CA VAL A 139 -5.14 12.61 11.37
C VAL A 139 -5.73 12.24 10.03
N ARG A 140 -6.99 11.81 9.99
CA ARG A 140 -7.66 11.40 8.76
C ARG A 140 -7.73 12.52 7.73
N THR A 141 -8.07 13.73 8.13
CA THR A 141 -8.14 14.89 7.24
C THR A 141 -6.79 15.21 6.60
N ILE A 142 -5.73 15.23 7.40
CA ILE A 142 -4.37 15.50 6.91
C ILE A 142 -3.87 14.38 6.01
N VAL A 143 -4.11 13.14 6.39
CA VAL A 143 -3.72 11.96 5.60
C VAL A 143 -4.42 11.95 4.23
N ASP A 144 -5.72 12.19 4.18
CA ASP A 144 -6.48 12.19 2.93
C ASP A 144 -5.96 13.26 1.97
N ALA A 145 -5.70 14.47 2.46
CA ALA A 145 -5.15 15.56 1.65
C ALA A 145 -3.73 15.24 1.16
N TRP A 146 -2.89 14.67 2.02
CA TRP A 146 -1.52 14.31 1.67
C TRP A 146 -1.46 13.17 0.65
N VAL A 147 -2.30 12.16 0.79
CA VAL A 147 -2.41 11.04 -0.17
C VAL A 147 -2.83 11.53 -1.55
N GLN A 148 -3.81 12.43 -1.61
CA GLN A 148 -4.23 13.03 -2.87
C GLN A 148 -3.08 13.78 -3.54
N GLU A 149 -2.37 14.62 -2.80
CA GLU A 149 -1.19 15.34 -3.31
C GLU A 149 -0.09 14.40 -3.76
N TYR A 150 0.16 13.32 -3.00
CA TYR A 150 1.16 12.30 -3.36
C TYR A 150 0.85 11.66 -4.71
N ASN A 151 -0.39 11.28 -4.95
CA ASN A 151 -0.80 10.61 -6.17
C ASN A 151 -0.88 11.56 -7.38
N GLU A 152 -1.37 12.79 -7.18
CA GLU A 152 -1.69 13.71 -8.27
C GLU A 152 -0.57 14.71 -8.59
N GLN A 153 0.30 15.02 -7.63
CA GLN A 153 1.23 16.15 -7.74
C GLN A 153 2.71 15.77 -7.60
N ARG A 154 3.02 14.62 -6.99
CA ARG A 154 4.40 14.23 -6.72
C ARG A 154 5.00 13.44 -7.89
N PRO A 155 5.97 14.00 -8.64
CA PRO A 155 6.67 13.24 -9.66
C PRO A 155 7.63 12.23 -9.03
N HIS A 156 7.75 11.06 -9.65
CA HIS A 156 8.67 10.01 -9.26
C HIS A 156 9.69 9.76 -10.37
N GLU A 157 10.97 9.78 -10.03
CA GLU A 157 12.05 9.51 -10.98
C GLU A 157 11.90 8.12 -11.60
N SER A 158 11.54 7.12 -10.79
CA SER A 158 11.28 5.74 -11.23
C SER A 158 10.11 5.60 -12.21
N LEU A 159 9.24 6.60 -12.31
CA LEU A 159 8.11 6.67 -13.23
C LEU A 159 8.35 7.63 -14.41
N GLY A 160 9.61 7.96 -14.68
CA GLY A 160 9.96 8.94 -15.72
C GLY A 160 9.52 10.35 -15.38
N ASN A 161 9.57 10.74 -14.11
CA ASN A 161 9.12 12.02 -13.55
C ASN A 161 7.62 12.29 -13.69
N LEU A 162 6.82 11.25 -13.94
CA LEU A 162 5.37 11.34 -13.87
C LEU A 162 4.90 11.17 -12.41
N THR A 163 3.72 11.72 -12.11
CA THR A 163 3.04 11.38 -10.87
C THR A 163 2.47 9.97 -10.95
N PRO A 164 2.18 9.31 -9.81
CA PRO A 164 1.55 7.99 -9.81
C PRO A 164 0.25 7.95 -10.65
N GLU A 165 -0.60 8.96 -10.54
CA GLU A 165 -1.84 9.05 -11.31
C GLU A 165 -1.58 9.18 -12.82
N GLU A 166 -0.70 10.08 -13.22
CA GLU A 166 -0.31 10.24 -14.63
C GLU A 166 0.26 8.96 -15.22
N PHE A 167 1.11 8.26 -14.46
CA PHE A 167 1.68 7.00 -14.88
C PHE A 167 0.63 5.91 -15.04
N ALA A 168 -0.30 5.79 -14.10
CA ALA A 168 -1.40 4.84 -14.17
C ALA A 168 -2.30 5.09 -15.38
N LEU A 169 -2.67 6.35 -15.64
CA LEU A 169 -3.49 6.74 -16.79
C LEU A 169 -2.79 6.45 -18.12
N LYS A 170 -1.50 6.71 -18.23
CA LYS A 170 -0.71 6.42 -19.41
C LYS A 170 -0.70 4.94 -19.76
N HIS A 171 -0.71 4.05 -18.77
CA HIS A 171 -0.66 2.60 -18.96
C HIS A 171 -2.04 1.93 -18.96
N ALA A 172 -3.10 2.61 -18.56
CA ALA A 172 -4.47 2.11 -18.65
C ALA A 172 -5.01 2.10 -20.09
N GLY A 173 -4.49 2.96 -20.96
CA GLY A 173 -4.87 3.05 -22.37
C GLY A 173 -4.38 1.90 -23.28
N GLY A 174 -3.50 1.04 -22.79
CA GLY A 174 -2.95 -0.08 -23.55
C GLY A 174 -3.86 -1.30 -23.67
N SER A 175 -4.94 -1.37 -22.92
CA SER A 175 -5.85 -2.52 -22.88
C SER A 175 -7.08 -2.40 -23.79
N CYS A 176 -7.28 -1.26 -24.44
CA CYS A 176 -8.49 -1.00 -25.24
C CYS A 176 -8.28 -1.10 -26.76
N LEU A 177 -7.10 -1.45 -27.24
CA LEU A 177 -6.80 -1.56 -28.69
C LEU A 177 -6.55 -2.97 -29.21
N ALA A 178 -6.94 -4.01 -28.45
CA ALA A 178 -6.80 -5.39 -28.87
C ALA A 178 -8.15 -6.09 -29.16
N LEU A 179 -9.16 -5.35 -29.65
CA LEU A 179 -10.39 -5.93 -30.18
C LEU A 179 -10.77 -5.22 -31.48
N HIS A 180 -10.05 -5.53 -32.53
CA HIS A 180 -10.56 -5.52 -33.90
C HIS A 180 -9.81 -6.56 -34.74
#